data_23fa1ac3c2ae21baefe26248cb53f3cb
#
_entry.id   23fa1ac3c2ae21baefe26248cb53f3cb
#
_cell.length_a   1.000
_cell.length_b   1.000
_cell.length_c   1.000
_cell.angle_alpha   90.00
_cell.angle_beta   90.00
_cell.angle_gamma   90.00
#
_symmetry.space_group_name_H-M   'P 1'
#
loop_
_entity.id
_entity.type
_entity.pdbx_description
1 polymer ?
#
loop_
_entity_poly.entity_id
_entity_poly.type
_entity_poly.pdbx_seq_one_letter_code
_entity_poly.pdbx_strand_id
1 'polypeptide(L)'
;MFNRREFLIGSAAAGLTAWGQPTDRSKLDRIAVMSYSFDSVVKFGAEADNPDRTIDILDFPAMIAERYGVHHVEIQQAHFRSTEPDYLEEFQNRLKKAQSQITQLVLELGPLNVSSPDPVLRVETIDLTKRWIDHAVTLGCPRVMVNQGKLAPEVRQTAIDALKKMNAYGKSKKVWVTMENRDDPPGEGGRAAAGAAPADWHDEYEVIKAAGIWANPDPGGFPDDEARSAGLRALYPLSSGSSHLQYNPKRWDEAKVIRISKEAGYTGLFSIEAVPEVNGNDPYKAVQSILEAYLRDI
;
A
#
# COMPACT_ATOMS: atom_id res chain seq x y z
N MET A 1 14.82 25.74 54.22
CA MET A 1 14.03 26.18 53.08
C MET A 1 14.62 25.56 51.81
N PHE A 2 14.11 24.43 51.41
CA PHE A 2 14.53 23.77 50.14
C PHE A 2 13.61 24.21 49.02
N ASN A 3 14.22 24.67 47.93
CA ASN A 3 13.58 25.31 46.80
C ASN A 3 12.99 24.26 45.85
N ARG A 4 11.67 24.34 45.62
CA ARG A 4 10.84 23.39 44.83
C ARG A 4 10.94 23.54 43.30
N ARG A 5 12.11 23.88 42.75
CA ARG A 5 12.28 24.15 41.31
C ARG A 5 13.25 23.24 40.52
N GLU A 6 13.75 22.17 41.14
CA GLU A 6 14.74 21.29 40.47
C GLU A 6 14.27 19.84 40.28
N PHE A 7 12.97 19.57 40.13
CA PHE A 7 12.50 18.19 39.98
C PHE A 7 11.54 17.99 38.78
N LEU A 8 11.83 18.57 37.62
CA LEU A 8 11.07 18.32 36.39
C LEU A 8 11.92 18.40 35.12
N ILE A 9 13.15 17.89 35.13
CA ILE A 9 13.92 17.61 33.91
C ILE A 9 14.59 16.24 34.11
N GLY A 10 13.90 15.17 33.78
CA GLY A 10 14.52 13.85 33.90
C GLY A 10 13.53 12.70 33.81
N SER A 11 12.64 12.66 32.85
CA SER A 11 11.85 11.43 32.56
C SER A 11 11.16 11.50 31.21
N ALA A 12 11.92 11.67 30.11
CA ALA A 12 11.41 11.51 28.76
C ALA A 12 12.49 10.98 27.79
N ALA A 13 13.35 10.08 28.29
CA ALA A 13 14.36 9.45 27.42
C ALA A 13 14.71 8.02 27.89
N ALA A 14 13.72 7.24 28.31
CA ALA A 14 13.95 5.87 28.75
C ALA A 14 12.93 4.91 28.12
N GLY A 15 12.83 4.91 26.79
CA GLY A 15 11.92 4.03 26.06
C GLY A 15 12.44 3.51 24.70
N LEU A 16 13.71 3.73 24.36
CA LEU A 16 14.26 3.31 23.06
C LEU A 16 15.65 2.68 23.20
N THR A 17 15.88 1.81 24.17
CA THR A 17 17.18 1.12 24.34
C THR A 17 17.06 -0.40 24.23
N ALA A 18 16.48 -0.89 23.13
CA ALA A 18 16.61 -2.31 22.78
C ALA A 18 17.13 -2.54 21.34
N TRP A 19 17.42 -1.51 20.56
CA TRP A 19 17.87 -1.64 19.16
C TRP A 19 19.16 -0.85 18.97
N GLY A 20 20.25 -1.58 18.83
CA GLY A 20 21.58 -1.00 18.75
C GLY A 20 21.92 -0.41 17.39
N GLN A 21 21.59 0.80 17.16
CA GLN A 21 22.08 1.89 16.29
C GLN A 21 20.97 2.93 16.18
N PRO A 22 21.22 4.23 16.18
CA PRO A 22 20.21 5.24 15.88
C PRO A 22 19.72 4.98 14.44
N THR A 23 18.46 4.55 14.30
CA THR A 23 17.85 4.41 12.98
C THR A 23 17.82 5.78 12.33
N ASP A 24 18.42 5.91 11.16
CA ASP A 24 18.42 7.14 10.40
C ASP A 24 16.94 7.49 10.06
N ARG A 25 16.43 8.54 10.70
CA ARG A 25 15.03 8.95 10.56
C ARG A 25 14.68 9.27 9.12
N SER A 26 15.64 9.76 8.34
CA SER A 26 15.45 10.05 6.91
C SER A 26 15.13 8.80 6.08
N LYS A 27 15.59 7.62 6.52
CA LYS A 27 15.26 6.34 5.89
C LYS A 27 13.84 5.89 6.27
N LEU A 28 13.42 6.06 7.53
CA LEU A 28 12.06 5.76 7.97
C LEU A 28 11.01 6.63 7.25
N ASP A 29 11.35 7.87 6.93
CA ASP A 29 10.49 8.78 6.17
C ASP A 29 10.23 8.30 4.73
N ARG A 30 10.95 7.29 4.26
CA ARG A 30 10.74 6.62 2.98
C ARG A 30 9.97 5.30 3.06
N ILE A 31 9.53 4.92 4.25
CA ILE A 31 8.78 3.68 4.50
C ILE A 31 7.33 4.00 4.81
N ALA A 32 6.42 3.23 4.22
CA ALA A 32 5.04 3.09 4.65
C ALA A 32 4.77 1.65 5.09
N VAL A 33 3.71 1.43 5.84
CA VAL A 33 3.25 0.07 6.19
C VAL A 33 1.81 -0.10 5.71
N MET A 34 1.59 -1.13 4.91
CA MET A 34 0.27 -1.47 4.39
C MET A 34 -0.55 -2.23 5.43
N SER A 35 -1.80 -1.85 5.62
CA SER A 35 -2.72 -2.51 6.55
C SER A 35 -3.00 -3.98 6.19
N TYR A 36 -2.84 -4.35 4.93
CA TYR A 36 -2.91 -5.75 4.48
C TYR A 36 -1.89 -6.66 5.19
N SER A 37 -0.70 -6.15 5.52
CA SER A 37 0.28 -6.90 6.32
C SER A 37 -0.26 -7.39 7.67
N PHE A 38 -1.35 -6.78 8.15
CA PHE A 38 -2.02 -7.07 9.40
C PHE A 38 -3.44 -7.61 9.21
N ASP A 39 -3.77 -8.10 8.02
CA ASP A 39 -5.11 -8.59 7.66
C ASP A 39 -5.65 -9.63 8.66
N SER A 40 -4.79 -10.49 9.18
CA SER A 40 -5.16 -11.53 10.17
C SER A 40 -5.59 -10.97 11.53
N VAL A 41 -5.23 -9.73 11.88
CA VAL A 41 -5.49 -9.12 13.20
C VAL A 41 -6.28 -7.81 13.14
N VAL A 42 -6.52 -7.25 11.96
CA VAL A 42 -7.37 -6.07 11.77
C VAL A 42 -8.84 -6.49 11.78
N LYS A 43 -9.69 -5.69 12.46
CA LYS A 43 -11.14 -5.89 12.57
C LYS A 43 -11.85 -5.35 11.33
N PHE A 44 -12.38 -6.20 10.48
CA PHE A 44 -13.17 -5.77 9.32
C PHE A 44 -14.19 -6.82 8.87
N GLY A 45 -15.18 -6.37 8.10
CA GLY A 45 -16.19 -7.24 7.49
C GLY A 45 -16.92 -8.14 8.48
N ALA A 46 -17.20 -9.37 8.08
CA ALA A 46 -17.86 -10.37 8.90
C ALA A 46 -17.00 -10.88 10.08
N GLU A 47 -15.69 -10.68 10.00
CA GLU A 47 -14.73 -11.11 11.01
C GLU A 47 -14.43 -10.02 12.08
N ALA A 48 -15.15 -8.88 12.05
CA ALA A 48 -14.88 -7.77 12.96
C ALA A 48 -15.01 -8.15 14.45
N ASP A 49 -15.86 -9.10 14.77
CA ASP A 49 -16.10 -9.57 16.14
C ASP A 49 -15.27 -10.83 16.52
N ASN A 50 -14.41 -11.29 15.62
CA ASN A 50 -13.50 -12.39 15.91
C ASN A 50 -12.48 -11.94 16.99
N PRO A 51 -12.35 -12.65 18.12
CA PRO A 51 -11.47 -12.28 19.23
C PRO A 51 -9.97 -12.22 18.85
N ASP A 52 -9.56 -12.93 17.80
CA ASP A 52 -8.18 -12.92 17.30
C ASP A 52 -7.86 -11.62 16.52
N ARG A 53 -8.88 -10.88 16.08
CA ARG A 53 -8.73 -9.59 15.44
C ARG A 53 -8.73 -8.48 16.49
N THR A 54 -7.58 -7.95 16.75
CA THR A 54 -7.34 -7.05 17.90
C THR A 54 -7.17 -5.59 17.53
N ILE A 55 -6.97 -5.26 16.24
CA ILE A 55 -6.67 -3.91 15.76
C ILE A 55 -7.90 -3.30 15.11
N ASP A 56 -8.39 -2.17 15.64
CA ASP A 56 -9.28 -1.28 14.89
C ASP A 56 -8.43 -0.46 13.91
N ILE A 57 -8.90 -0.28 12.67
CA ILE A 57 -8.15 0.45 11.65
C ILE A 57 -7.91 1.92 12.05
N LEU A 58 -8.77 2.50 12.90
CA LEU A 58 -8.56 3.84 13.43
C LEU A 58 -7.33 3.94 14.34
N ASP A 59 -6.93 2.85 14.99
CA ASP A 59 -5.76 2.78 15.87
C ASP A 59 -4.49 2.33 15.12
N PHE A 60 -4.63 1.84 13.90
CA PHE A 60 -3.53 1.33 13.08
C PHE A 60 -2.38 2.35 12.89
N PRO A 61 -2.63 3.64 12.56
CA PRO A 61 -1.54 4.62 12.41
C PRO A 61 -0.73 4.82 13.69
N ALA A 62 -1.40 4.86 14.85
CA ALA A 62 -0.73 5.01 16.15
C ALA A 62 0.11 3.79 16.47
N MET A 63 -0.41 2.58 16.25
CA MET A 63 0.30 1.32 16.47
C MET A 63 1.56 1.23 15.60
N ILE A 64 1.46 1.60 14.32
CA ILE A 64 2.62 1.59 13.40
C ILE A 64 3.67 2.62 13.84
N ALA A 65 3.26 3.85 14.20
CA ALA A 65 4.16 4.89 14.68
C ALA A 65 4.86 4.49 15.98
N GLU A 66 4.12 3.98 16.95
CA GLU A 66 4.66 3.59 18.27
C GLU A 66 5.61 2.38 18.17
N ARG A 67 5.28 1.43 17.31
CA ARG A 67 6.04 0.18 17.24
C ARG A 67 7.26 0.25 16.32
N TYR A 68 7.16 0.95 15.20
CA TYR A 68 8.18 0.94 14.16
C TYR A 68 8.81 2.31 13.90
N GLY A 69 8.28 3.38 14.48
CA GLY A 69 8.72 4.75 14.19
C GLY A 69 8.35 5.21 12.76
N VAL A 70 7.43 4.52 12.10
CA VAL A 70 6.96 4.81 10.74
C VAL A 70 5.65 5.61 10.82
N HIS A 71 5.59 6.74 10.13
CA HIS A 71 4.45 7.66 10.16
C HIS A 71 3.65 7.67 8.85
N HIS A 72 3.96 6.79 7.92
CA HIS A 72 3.24 6.61 6.68
C HIS A 72 2.52 5.25 6.70
N VAL A 73 1.23 5.26 6.38
CA VAL A 73 0.42 4.05 6.29
C VAL A 73 -0.28 3.97 4.95
N GLU A 74 -0.47 2.77 4.47
CA GLU A 74 -1.29 2.46 3.32
C GLU A 74 -2.48 1.62 3.78
N ILE A 75 -3.69 2.01 3.39
CA ILE A 75 -4.90 1.41 3.96
C ILE A 75 -5.72 0.73 2.87
N GLN A 76 -6.01 -0.56 3.08
CA GLN A 76 -6.93 -1.31 2.24
C GLN A 76 -8.37 -0.89 2.54
N GLN A 77 -9.16 -0.62 1.50
CA GLN A 77 -10.52 -0.12 1.66
C GLN A 77 -11.43 -1.08 2.45
N ALA A 78 -11.18 -2.39 2.36
CA ALA A 78 -11.95 -3.40 3.09
C ALA A 78 -11.84 -3.27 4.62
N HIS A 79 -10.78 -2.65 5.12
CA HIS A 79 -10.55 -2.44 6.54
C HIS A 79 -11.36 -1.28 7.14
N PHE A 80 -11.95 -0.42 6.32
CA PHE A 80 -12.85 0.62 6.80
C PHE A 80 -14.16 0.01 7.28
N ARG A 81 -14.54 0.30 8.51
CA ARG A 81 -15.83 -0.14 9.08
C ARG A 81 -16.99 0.76 8.66
N SER A 82 -16.70 1.98 8.23
CA SER A 82 -17.66 2.94 7.74
C SER A 82 -16.97 3.97 6.84
N THR A 83 -17.74 4.62 5.98
CA THR A 83 -17.33 5.80 5.20
C THR A 83 -18.21 7.01 5.52
N GLU A 84 -18.99 6.94 6.60
CA GLU A 84 -19.79 8.07 7.08
C GLU A 84 -18.89 9.24 7.50
N PRO A 85 -19.34 10.49 7.35
CA PRO A 85 -18.53 11.68 7.63
C PRO A 85 -17.88 11.68 9.00
N ASP A 86 -18.64 11.33 10.05
CA ASP A 86 -18.16 11.33 11.45
C ASP A 86 -17.02 10.29 11.63
N TYR A 87 -17.10 9.14 10.97
CA TYR A 87 -16.07 8.12 11.03
C TYR A 87 -14.80 8.58 10.33
N LEU A 88 -14.91 9.19 9.16
CA LEU A 88 -13.76 9.72 8.43
C LEU A 88 -13.10 10.90 9.17
N GLU A 89 -13.88 11.74 9.84
CA GLU A 89 -13.36 12.81 10.71
C GLU A 89 -12.60 12.24 11.91
N GLU A 90 -13.14 11.21 12.57
CA GLU A 90 -12.43 10.53 13.66
C GLU A 90 -11.12 9.92 13.16
N PHE A 91 -11.10 9.30 11.98
CA PHE A 91 -9.87 8.76 11.40
C PHE A 91 -8.85 9.88 11.17
N GLN A 92 -9.25 11.02 10.61
CA GLN A 92 -8.35 12.17 10.47
C GLN A 92 -7.77 12.64 11.82
N ASN A 93 -8.61 12.66 12.86
CA ASN A 93 -8.17 13.06 14.19
C ASN A 93 -7.15 12.08 14.78
N ARG A 94 -7.34 10.76 14.56
CA ARG A 94 -6.38 9.71 14.93
C ARG A 94 -5.06 9.84 14.18
N LEU A 95 -5.10 10.08 12.86
CA LEU A 95 -3.92 10.34 12.04
C LEU A 95 -3.13 11.55 12.56
N LYS A 96 -3.79 12.67 12.82
CA LYS A 96 -3.16 13.88 13.38
C LYS A 96 -2.51 13.59 14.73
N LYS A 97 -3.21 12.89 15.64
CA LYS A 97 -2.69 12.52 16.95
C LYS A 97 -1.45 11.64 16.87
N ALA A 98 -1.43 10.69 15.94
CA ALA A 98 -0.29 9.80 15.68
C ALA A 98 0.83 10.49 14.86
N GLN A 99 0.65 11.73 14.42
CA GLN A 99 1.53 12.42 13.47
C GLN A 99 1.77 11.59 12.20
N SER A 100 0.76 10.84 11.77
CA SER A 100 0.82 9.93 10.63
C SER A 100 -0.05 10.41 9.49
N GLN A 101 0.20 9.87 8.30
CA GLN A 101 -0.60 10.16 7.11
C GLN A 101 -0.87 8.89 6.29
N ILE A 102 -2.05 8.83 5.68
CA ILE A 102 -2.36 7.81 4.68
C ILE A 102 -1.71 8.22 3.37
N THR A 103 -0.87 7.35 2.81
CA THR A 103 -0.13 7.61 1.57
C THR A 103 -0.81 7.06 0.33
N GLN A 104 -1.63 6.03 0.49
CA GLN A 104 -2.41 5.39 -0.55
C GLN A 104 -3.61 4.65 0.05
N LEU A 105 -4.77 4.71 -0.61
CA LEU A 105 -5.89 3.80 -0.39
C LEU A 105 -5.85 2.70 -1.45
N VAL A 106 -5.96 1.45 -1.04
CA VAL A 106 -5.96 0.29 -1.92
C VAL A 106 -7.38 -0.23 -2.06
N LEU A 107 -7.89 -0.28 -3.28
CA LEU A 107 -9.26 -0.71 -3.57
C LEU A 107 -9.28 -2.17 -4.03
N GLU A 108 -9.62 -3.07 -3.11
CA GLU A 108 -9.88 -4.49 -3.38
C GLU A 108 -11.39 -4.72 -3.41
N LEU A 109 -12.02 -4.46 -4.56
CA LEU A 109 -13.47 -4.43 -4.69
C LEU A 109 -14.05 -5.76 -5.18
N GLY A 110 -13.29 -6.86 -5.08
CA GLY A 110 -13.71 -8.19 -5.52
C GLY A 110 -14.02 -8.23 -7.02
N PRO A 111 -15.26 -8.58 -7.43
CA PRO A 111 -15.62 -8.68 -8.85
C PRO A 111 -15.68 -7.31 -9.57
N LEU A 112 -15.67 -6.21 -8.82
CA LEU A 112 -15.66 -4.86 -9.39
C LEU A 112 -14.24 -4.46 -9.76
N ASN A 113 -13.86 -4.71 -11.01
CA ASN A 113 -12.56 -4.34 -11.57
C ASN A 113 -12.71 -3.76 -12.98
N VAL A 114 -11.69 -3.07 -13.46
CA VAL A 114 -11.75 -2.35 -14.74
C VAL A 114 -11.75 -3.24 -15.97
N SER A 115 -11.28 -4.49 -15.84
CA SER A 115 -11.23 -5.47 -16.93
C SER A 115 -12.44 -6.43 -16.94
N SER A 116 -13.43 -6.22 -16.08
CA SER A 116 -14.63 -7.04 -16.09
C SER A 116 -15.27 -7.06 -17.49
N PRO A 117 -15.62 -8.21 -18.05
CA PRO A 117 -16.34 -8.28 -19.33
C PRO A 117 -17.77 -7.70 -19.23
N ASP A 118 -18.35 -7.69 -18.03
CA ASP A 118 -19.67 -7.10 -17.77
C ASP A 118 -19.59 -5.56 -17.74
N PRO A 119 -20.28 -4.86 -18.65
CA PRO A 119 -20.28 -3.41 -18.69
C PRO A 119 -20.91 -2.77 -17.44
N VAL A 120 -21.85 -3.44 -16.77
CA VAL A 120 -22.48 -2.92 -15.54
C VAL A 120 -21.45 -2.91 -14.42
N LEU A 121 -20.74 -4.01 -14.20
CA LEU A 121 -19.68 -4.09 -13.18
C LEU A 121 -18.57 -3.06 -13.42
N ARG A 122 -18.21 -2.79 -14.70
CA ARG A 122 -17.24 -1.73 -15.00
C ARG A 122 -17.75 -0.34 -14.64
N VAL A 123 -19.04 -0.03 -14.89
CA VAL A 123 -19.63 1.26 -14.49
C VAL A 123 -19.65 1.39 -12.98
N GLU A 124 -20.08 0.36 -12.27
CA GLU A 124 -20.06 0.32 -10.80
C GLU A 124 -18.65 0.50 -10.24
N THR A 125 -17.65 -0.16 -10.86
CA THR A 125 -16.23 0.01 -10.50
C THR A 125 -15.79 1.47 -10.62
N ILE A 126 -16.14 2.13 -11.73
CA ILE A 126 -15.79 3.54 -11.96
C ILE A 126 -16.44 4.43 -10.89
N ASP A 127 -17.73 4.23 -10.62
CA ASP A 127 -18.47 5.10 -9.71
C ASP A 127 -18.05 4.87 -8.25
N LEU A 128 -17.79 3.63 -7.86
CA LEU A 128 -17.27 3.32 -6.53
C LEU A 128 -15.84 3.86 -6.35
N THR A 129 -14.98 3.75 -7.37
CA THR A 129 -13.65 4.36 -7.35
C THR A 129 -13.71 5.87 -7.16
N LYS A 130 -14.63 6.57 -7.84
CA LYS A 130 -14.81 8.02 -7.66
C LYS A 130 -15.22 8.38 -6.23
N ARG A 131 -16.10 7.59 -5.60
CA ARG A 131 -16.43 7.78 -4.18
C ARG A 131 -15.22 7.61 -3.28
N TRP A 132 -14.38 6.60 -3.53
CA TRP A 132 -13.14 6.42 -2.78
C TRP A 132 -12.11 7.53 -3.04
N ILE A 133 -12.11 8.15 -4.23
CA ILE A 133 -11.32 9.36 -4.50
C ILE A 133 -11.83 10.52 -3.62
N ASP A 134 -13.14 10.69 -3.45
CA ASP A 134 -13.68 11.71 -2.54
C ASP A 134 -13.34 11.43 -1.07
N HIS A 135 -13.36 10.16 -0.64
CA HIS A 135 -12.88 9.77 0.70
C HIS A 135 -11.38 10.01 0.86
N ALA A 136 -10.57 9.76 -0.18
CA ALA A 136 -9.16 10.09 -0.18
C ALA A 136 -8.91 11.59 0.02
N VAL A 137 -9.69 12.46 -0.65
CA VAL A 137 -9.64 13.91 -0.43
C VAL A 137 -9.96 14.24 1.02
N THR A 138 -11.04 13.68 1.58
CA THR A 138 -11.42 13.89 2.98
C THR A 138 -10.29 13.47 3.93
N LEU A 139 -9.66 12.33 3.69
CA LEU A 139 -8.58 11.80 4.53
C LEU A 139 -7.21 12.45 4.29
N GLY A 140 -7.08 13.34 3.29
CA GLY A 140 -5.81 13.93 2.90
C GLY A 140 -4.86 12.94 2.21
N CYS A 141 -5.41 11.85 1.67
CA CYS A 141 -4.65 10.81 0.99
C CYS A 141 -4.41 11.17 -0.49
N PRO A 142 -3.16 11.19 -0.98
CA PRO A 142 -2.85 11.64 -2.33
C PRO A 142 -3.08 10.59 -3.42
N ARG A 143 -3.31 9.31 -3.06
CA ARG A 143 -3.36 8.20 -4.04
C ARG A 143 -4.49 7.24 -3.77
N VAL A 144 -5.03 6.70 -4.86
CA VAL A 144 -5.98 5.57 -4.84
C VAL A 144 -5.47 4.53 -5.83
N MET A 145 -5.13 3.35 -5.34
CA MET A 145 -4.77 2.19 -6.16
C MET A 145 -6.03 1.41 -6.52
N VAL A 146 -6.18 1.11 -7.80
CA VAL A 146 -7.34 0.40 -8.33
C VAL A 146 -7.00 -1.05 -8.66
N ASN A 147 -8.00 -1.93 -8.48
CA ASN A 147 -7.92 -3.31 -8.94
C ASN A 147 -8.19 -3.35 -10.46
N GLN A 148 -7.22 -3.85 -11.21
CA GLN A 148 -7.33 -3.97 -12.67
C GLN A 148 -8.05 -5.23 -13.14
N GLY A 149 -8.04 -6.30 -12.33
CA GLY A 149 -8.41 -7.63 -12.80
C GLY A 149 -7.43 -8.12 -13.87
N LYS A 150 -7.83 -9.14 -14.64
CA LYS A 150 -6.98 -9.70 -15.71
C LYS A 150 -7.08 -8.85 -16.98
N LEU A 151 -5.95 -8.28 -17.41
CA LEU A 151 -5.86 -7.43 -18.61
C LEU A 151 -5.74 -8.24 -19.91
N ALA A 152 -6.67 -9.17 -20.15
CA ALA A 152 -6.70 -9.93 -21.38
C ALA A 152 -6.89 -9.03 -22.62
N PRO A 153 -6.35 -9.38 -23.79
CA PRO A 153 -6.38 -8.53 -24.99
C PRO A 153 -7.76 -7.99 -25.35
N GLU A 154 -8.80 -8.82 -25.19
CA GLU A 154 -10.20 -8.50 -25.53
C GLU A 154 -10.83 -7.44 -24.63
N VAL A 155 -10.37 -7.28 -23.39
CA VAL A 155 -10.89 -6.30 -22.42
C VAL A 155 -9.96 -5.10 -22.22
N ARG A 156 -8.75 -5.15 -22.76
CA ARG A 156 -7.70 -4.13 -22.50
C ARG A 156 -8.15 -2.72 -22.85
N GLN A 157 -8.77 -2.54 -24.02
CA GLN A 157 -9.23 -1.21 -24.44
C GLN A 157 -10.33 -0.68 -23.52
N THR A 158 -11.25 -1.52 -23.09
CA THR A 158 -12.33 -1.11 -22.16
C THR A 158 -11.77 -0.80 -20.76
N ALA A 159 -10.76 -1.51 -20.31
CA ALA A 159 -10.01 -1.21 -19.09
C ALA A 159 -9.31 0.16 -19.17
N ILE A 160 -8.61 0.44 -20.27
CA ILE A 160 -7.99 1.75 -20.52
C ILE A 160 -9.01 2.89 -20.47
N ASP A 161 -10.18 2.71 -21.09
CA ASP A 161 -11.22 3.73 -21.13
C ASP A 161 -11.85 3.97 -19.74
N ALA A 162 -12.02 2.91 -18.94
CA ALA A 162 -12.44 3.01 -17.54
C ALA A 162 -11.42 3.77 -16.70
N LEU A 163 -10.15 3.40 -16.78
CA LEU A 163 -9.04 4.04 -16.09
C LEU A 163 -8.88 5.52 -16.46
N LYS A 164 -9.08 5.89 -17.73
CA LYS A 164 -9.09 7.30 -18.15
C LYS A 164 -10.17 8.11 -17.46
N LYS A 165 -11.37 7.54 -17.27
CA LYS A 165 -12.47 8.21 -16.56
C LYS A 165 -12.16 8.42 -15.09
N MET A 166 -11.60 7.39 -14.43
CA MET A 166 -11.16 7.47 -13.04
C MET A 166 -10.04 8.50 -12.88
N ASN A 167 -9.04 8.48 -13.77
CA ASN A 167 -7.91 9.39 -13.75
C ASN A 167 -8.33 10.85 -13.98
N ALA A 168 -9.25 11.11 -14.90
CA ALA A 168 -9.78 12.45 -15.13
C ALA A 168 -10.46 12.99 -13.85
N TYR A 169 -11.25 12.15 -13.17
CA TYR A 169 -11.86 12.50 -11.88
C TYR A 169 -10.80 12.73 -10.80
N GLY A 170 -9.86 11.79 -10.64
CA GLY A 170 -8.77 11.92 -9.68
C GLY A 170 -7.96 13.19 -9.87
N LYS A 171 -7.59 13.53 -11.11
CA LYS A 171 -6.89 14.79 -11.44
C LYS A 171 -7.68 16.03 -11.03
N SER A 172 -9.01 16.04 -11.22
CA SER A 172 -9.86 17.16 -10.80
C SER A 172 -9.88 17.34 -9.27
N LYS A 173 -9.62 16.27 -8.53
CA LYS A 173 -9.56 16.21 -7.06
C LYS A 173 -8.13 16.27 -6.50
N LYS A 174 -7.11 16.31 -7.34
CA LYS A 174 -5.68 16.22 -6.97
C LYS A 174 -5.31 14.90 -6.28
N VAL A 175 -5.97 13.83 -6.68
CA VAL A 175 -5.69 12.45 -6.24
C VAL A 175 -5.16 11.66 -7.44
N TRP A 176 -4.03 10.97 -7.25
CA TRP A 176 -3.43 10.13 -8.27
C TRP A 176 -4.12 8.75 -8.28
N VAL A 177 -4.54 8.30 -9.46
CA VAL A 177 -4.97 6.91 -9.66
C VAL A 177 -3.75 6.10 -10.00
N THR A 178 -3.53 5.02 -9.26
CA THR A 178 -2.38 4.11 -9.42
C THR A 178 -2.85 2.69 -9.73
N MET A 179 -1.99 1.91 -10.35
CA MET A 179 -2.21 0.50 -10.66
C MET A 179 -0.93 -0.29 -10.42
N GLU A 180 -1.07 -1.46 -9.81
CA GLU A 180 0.02 -2.37 -9.51
C GLU A 180 0.30 -3.32 -10.67
N ASN A 181 1.53 -3.79 -10.80
CA ASN A 181 1.90 -4.85 -11.74
C ASN A 181 1.67 -6.22 -11.09
N ARG A 182 0.42 -6.65 -11.07
CA ARG A 182 0.03 -7.98 -10.56
C ARG A 182 -1.00 -8.63 -11.45
N ASP A 183 -1.00 -9.96 -11.51
CA ASP A 183 -2.05 -10.73 -12.15
C ASP A 183 -3.13 -11.07 -11.13
N ASP A 184 -4.31 -10.50 -11.30
CA ASP A 184 -5.47 -10.85 -10.49
C ASP A 184 -6.23 -11.99 -11.17
N PRO A 185 -6.36 -13.15 -10.54
CA PRO A 185 -7.25 -14.19 -11.05
C PRO A 185 -8.70 -13.68 -11.05
N PRO A 186 -9.50 -14.04 -12.03
CA PRO A 186 -10.89 -13.66 -12.02
C PRO A 186 -11.61 -14.29 -10.82
N GLY A 187 -12.17 -13.47 -9.93
CA GLY A 187 -13.28 -13.85 -9.09
C GLY A 187 -13.10 -13.94 -7.59
N GLU A 188 -11.93 -14.00 -6.99
CA GLU A 188 -11.78 -14.03 -5.52
C GLU A 188 -10.48 -13.39 -5.05
N GLY A 189 -10.60 -12.27 -4.36
CA GLY A 189 -9.64 -11.82 -3.35
C GLY A 189 -8.16 -11.75 -3.71
N GLY A 190 -7.81 -11.23 -4.87
CA GLY A 190 -6.50 -10.58 -5.05
C GLY A 190 -5.23 -11.43 -4.99
N ARG A 191 -5.27 -12.76 -5.22
CA ARG A 191 -4.05 -13.58 -5.37
C ARG A 191 -4.18 -14.55 -6.51
N ALA A 192 -3.14 -14.58 -7.36
CA ALA A 192 -2.97 -15.65 -8.31
C ALA A 192 -3.00 -17.00 -7.58
N ALA A 193 -3.89 -17.90 -7.99
CA ALA A 193 -3.86 -19.28 -7.51
C ALA A 193 -2.45 -19.84 -7.70
N ALA A 194 -1.96 -20.61 -6.72
CA ALA A 194 -0.66 -21.26 -6.83
C ALA A 194 -0.57 -22.04 -8.16
N GLY A 195 0.28 -21.60 -9.08
CA GLY A 195 0.43 -22.20 -10.41
C GLY A 195 -0.22 -21.43 -11.56
N ALA A 196 -0.87 -20.29 -11.34
CA ALA A 196 -1.26 -19.38 -12.41
C ALA A 196 -0.01 -18.84 -13.11
N ALA A 197 -0.06 -18.71 -14.45
CA ALA A 197 1.00 -18.03 -15.17
C ALA A 197 1.06 -16.57 -14.70
N PRO A 198 2.26 -16.06 -14.40
CA PRO A 198 2.40 -14.66 -14.02
C PRO A 198 1.92 -13.76 -15.14
N ALA A 199 1.35 -12.59 -14.80
CA ALA A 199 1.03 -11.55 -15.77
C ALA A 199 2.26 -11.18 -16.58
N ASP A 200 2.04 -10.84 -17.83
CA ASP A 200 3.07 -10.14 -18.58
C ASP A 200 3.06 -8.67 -18.17
N TRP A 201 4.02 -8.24 -17.37
CA TRP A 201 4.15 -6.86 -16.88
C TRP A 201 4.13 -5.81 -18.01
N HIS A 202 4.37 -6.23 -19.26
CA HIS A 202 4.25 -5.35 -20.43
C HIS A 202 2.81 -4.91 -20.65
N ASP A 203 1.83 -5.75 -20.33
CA ASP A 203 0.42 -5.44 -20.47
C ASP A 203 0.02 -4.34 -19.48
N GLU A 204 0.44 -4.44 -18.21
CA GLU A 204 0.21 -3.38 -17.22
C GLU A 204 0.93 -2.09 -17.62
N TYR A 205 2.19 -2.18 -18.03
CA TYR A 205 2.97 -1.01 -18.48
C TYR A 205 2.27 -0.27 -19.63
N GLU A 206 1.81 -0.97 -20.67
CA GLU A 206 1.10 -0.34 -21.79
C GLU A 206 -0.25 0.25 -21.38
N VAL A 207 -1.00 -0.43 -20.51
CA VAL A 207 -2.28 0.08 -19.99
C VAL A 207 -2.06 1.33 -19.14
N ILE A 208 -1.08 1.35 -18.24
CA ILE A 208 -0.74 2.51 -17.41
C ILE A 208 -0.43 3.71 -18.30
N LYS A 209 0.42 3.54 -19.32
CA LYS A 209 0.76 4.61 -20.27
C LYS A 209 -0.44 5.09 -21.07
N ALA A 210 -1.20 4.17 -21.64
CA ALA A 210 -2.35 4.51 -22.48
C ALA A 210 -3.49 5.19 -21.69
N ALA A 211 -3.70 4.80 -20.43
CA ALA A 211 -4.67 5.43 -19.53
C ALA A 211 -4.16 6.73 -18.92
N GLY A 212 -2.84 6.95 -18.90
CA GLY A 212 -2.19 8.13 -18.30
C GLY A 212 -2.32 8.17 -16.78
N ILE A 213 -2.43 6.98 -16.16
CA ILE A 213 -2.41 6.77 -14.70
C ILE A 213 -0.97 6.52 -14.24
N TRP A 214 -0.78 6.20 -12.96
CA TRP A 214 0.53 5.97 -12.37
C TRP A 214 0.73 4.50 -12.01
N ALA A 215 1.99 4.05 -12.08
CA ALA A 215 2.36 2.73 -11.59
C ALA A 215 2.50 2.72 -10.05
N ASN A 216 2.15 1.59 -9.44
CA ASN A 216 2.58 1.18 -8.11
C ASN A 216 3.48 -0.06 -8.28
N PRO A 217 4.79 0.10 -8.51
CA PRO A 217 5.68 -1.04 -8.75
C PRO A 217 5.71 -1.99 -7.55
N ASP A 218 5.51 -3.30 -7.83
CA ASP A 218 5.65 -4.37 -6.85
C ASP A 218 6.69 -5.39 -7.33
N PRO A 219 7.75 -5.66 -6.55
CA PRO A 219 8.75 -6.66 -6.88
C PRO A 219 8.22 -8.10 -6.87
N GLY A 220 7.09 -8.36 -6.19
CA GLY A 220 6.45 -9.68 -6.15
C GLY A 220 5.73 -10.09 -7.42
N GLY A 221 5.27 -9.13 -8.22
CA GLY A 221 4.44 -9.33 -9.41
C GLY A 221 5.16 -9.79 -10.67
N PHE A 222 6.34 -10.42 -10.56
CA PHE A 222 7.13 -10.88 -11.72
C PHE A 222 7.45 -12.38 -11.64
N PRO A 223 7.50 -13.08 -12.81
CA PRO A 223 7.77 -14.51 -12.85
C PRO A 223 9.19 -14.87 -12.40
N ASP A 224 10.16 -14.08 -12.77
CA ASP A 224 11.58 -14.32 -12.54
C ASP A 224 12.37 -13.03 -12.34
N ASP A 225 13.66 -13.14 -12.16
CA ASP A 225 14.55 -12.03 -11.81
C ASP A 225 14.91 -11.15 -13.02
N GLU A 226 14.86 -11.70 -14.24
CA GLU A 226 15.08 -10.96 -15.49
C GLU A 226 13.87 -10.05 -15.77
N ALA A 227 12.66 -10.61 -15.76
CA ALA A 227 11.42 -9.87 -15.91
C ALA A 227 11.25 -8.79 -14.82
N ARG A 228 11.57 -9.13 -13.57
CA ARG A 228 11.56 -8.17 -12.44
C ARG A 228 12.50 -7.01 -12.69
N SER A 229 13.74 -7.30 -13.09
CA SER A 229 14.73 -6.25 -13.32
C SER A 229 14.35 -5.32 -14.47
N ALA A 230 13.81 -5.89 -15.56
CA ALA A 230 13.34 -5.11 -16.71
C ALA A 230 12.07 -4.30 -16.36
N GLY A 231 11.08 -4.95 -15.76
CA GLY A 231 9.80 -4.33 -15.40
C GLY A 231 9.95 -3.21 -14.37
N LEU A 232 10.72 -3.42 -13.32
CA LEU A 232 10.95 -2.36 -12.31
C LEU A 232 11.65 -1.14 -12.93
N ARG A 233 12.64 -1.33 -13.81
CA ARG A 233 13.25 -0.19 -14.53
C ARG A 233 12.26 0.58 -15.41
N ALA A 234 11.27 -0.10 -15.97
CA ALA A 234 10.24 0.52 -16.79
C ALA A 234 9.16 1.19 -15.95
N LEU A 235 8.77 0.60 -14.80
CA LEU A 235 7.64 1.06 -13.98
C LEU A 235 8.02 2.16 -13.00
N TYR A 236 9.22 2.15 -12.39
CA TYR A 236 9.60 3.22 -11.45
C TYR A 236 9.50 4.63 -12.01
N PRO A 237 9.90 4.92 -13.26
CA PRO A 237 9.71 6.24 -13.86
C PRO A 237 8.24 6.65 -14.04
N LEU A 238 7.31 5.69 -14.00
CA LEU A 238 5.86 5.92 -14.08
C LEU A 238 5.19 5.98 -12.72
N SER A 239 5.92 5.82 -11.60
CA SER A 239 5.35 5.85 -10.26
C SER A 239 5.04 7.27 -9.80
N SER A 240 3.92 7.46 -9.12
CA SER A 240 3.57 8.71 -8.42
C SER A 240 4.28 8.88 -7.06
N GLY A 241 5.27 8.03 -6.77
CA GLY A 241 6.00 8.03 -5.51
C GLY A 241 5.44 7.06 -4.47
N SER A 242 4.78 5.97 -4.89
CA SER A 242 4.47 4.79 -4.08
C SER A 242 4.94 3.54 -4.82
N SER A 243 5.43 2.55 -4.07
CA SER A 243 5.82 1.22 -4.54
C SER A 243 5.57 0.25 -3.40
N HIS A 244 5.04 -0.93 -3.69
CA HIS A 244 5.00 -1.99 -2.70
C HIS A 244 6.40 -2.54 -2.41
N LEU A 245 6.54 -3.11 -1.24
CA LEU A 245 7.77 -3.64 -0.72
C LEU A 245 7.48 -5.02 -0.13
N GLN A 246 7.59 -6.04 -0.98
CA GLN A 246 7.51 -7.43 -0.55
C GLN A 246 8.92 -7.99 -0.32
N TYR A 247 9.09 -8.80 0.70
CA TYR A 247 10.35 -9.45 1.03
C TYR A 247 10.27 -10.95 0.79
N ASN A 248 10.97 -11.44 -0.23
CA ASN A 248 11.06 -12.86 -0.51
C ASN A 248 12.49 -13.27 -0.95
N PRO A 249 13.41 -13.47 0.02
CA PRO A 249 14.82 -13.74 -0.28
C PRO A 249 15.06 -15.08 -0.98
N LYS A 250 14.02 -15.94 -1.09
CA LYS A 250 14.09 -17.18 -1.89
C LYS A 250 13.84 -16.93 -3.38
N ARG A 251 13.22 -15.79 -3.73
CA ARG A 251 12.85 -15.48 -5.11
C ARG A 251 13.67 -14.36 -5.74
N TRP A 252 14.20 -13.42 -4.93
CA TRP A 252 15.00 -12.30 -5.44
C TRP A 252 15.95 -11.72 -4.39
N ASP A 253 16.92 -10.96 -4.86
CA ASP A 253 17.85 -10.16 -4.04
C ASP A 253 17.24 -8.78 -3.78
N GLU A 254 16.96 -8.46 -2.53
CA GLU A 254 16.35 -7.21 -2.11
C GLU A 254 17.25 -6.00 -2.40
N ALA A 255 18.56 -6.14 -2.16
CA ALA A 255 19.52 -5.08 -2.45
C ALA A 255 19.54 -4.73 -3.95
N LYS A 256 19.29 -5.73 -4.83
CA LYS A 256 19.14 -5.50 -6.26
C LYS A 256 17.88 -4.70 -6.58
N VAL A 257 16.74 -5.00 -5.93
CA VAL A 257 15.48 -4.24 -6.12
C VAL A 257 15.68 -2.77 -5.73
N ILE A 258 16.26 -2.50 -4.56
CA ILE A 258 16.56 -1.14 -4.10
C ILE A 258 17.54 -0.43 -5.03
N ARG A 259 18.59 -1.12 -5.50
CA ARG A 259 19.53 -0.54 -6.47
C ARG A 259 18.84 -0.15 -7.78
N ILE A 260 17.96 -1.01 -8.31
CA ILE A 260 17.19 -0.70 -9.52
C ILE A 260 16.32 0.55 -9.31
N SER A 261 15.65 0.67 -8.16
CA SER A 261 14.85 1.85 -7.86
C SER A 261 15.69 3.14 -7.86
N LYS A 262 16.89 3.10 -7.25
CA LYS A 262 17.83 4.24 -7.24
C LYS A 262 18.33 4.58 -8.64
N GLU A 263 18.71 3.58 -9.43
CA GLU A 263 19.14 3.75 -10.83
C GLU A 263 18.04 4.36 -11.71
N ALA A 264 16.78 4.02 -11.43
CA ALA A 264 15.61 4.59 -12.09
C ALA A 264 15.22 6.00 -11.58
N GLY A 265 15.96 6.55 -10.60
CA GLY A 265 15.68 7.85 -10.00
C GLY A 265 14.48 7.89 -9.07
N TYR A 266 14.04 6.74 -8.55
CA TYR A 266 12.91 6.66 -7.66
C TYR A 266 13.24 7.21 -6.26
N THR A 267 12.48 8.20 -5.83
CA THR A 267 12.65 8.88 -4.52
C THR A 267 11.41 8.76 -3.63
N GLY A 268 10.42 7.99 -4.07
CA GLY A 268 9.16 7.80 -3.35
C GLY A 268 9.22 6.87 -2.15
N LEU A 269 8.03 6.53 -1.65
CA LEU A 269 7.83 5.65 -0.51
C LEU A 269 7.85 4.17 -0.93
N PHE A 270 8.38 3.35 -0.04
CA PHE A 270 8.24 1.90 -0.08
C PHE A 270 7.23 1.47 0.97
N SER A 271 6.12 0.90 0.55
CA SER A 271 5.05 0.43 1.41
C SER A 271 5.23 -1.06 1.71
N ILE A 272 5.54 -1.41 2.95
CA ILE A 272 5.74 -2.79 3.38
C ILE A 272 4.44 -3.56 3.23
N GLU A 273 4.49 -4.61 2.42
CA GLU A 273 3.45 -5.60 2.24
C GLU A 273 3.97 -6.98 2.65
N ALA A 274 3.70 -7.36 3.91
CA ALA A 274 4.07 -8.67 4.42
C ALA A 274 3.03 -9.72 4.01
N VAL A 275 3.52 -10.83 3.50
CA VAL A 275 2.72 -11.93 2.96
C VAL A 275 2.87 -13.14 3.88
N PRO A 276 1.81 -13.65 4.56
CA PRO A 276 1.93 -14.71 5.56
C PRO A 276 2.64 -15.98 5.06
N GLU A 277 2.38 -16.40 3.83
CA GLU A 277 2.97 -17.59 3.24
C GLU A 277 4.48 -17.49 3.03
N VAL A 278 5.01 -16.27 3.02
CA VAL A 278 6.43 -15.98 2.82
C VAL A 278 7.09 -15.53 4.13
N ASN A 279 6.42 -14.64 4.86
CA ASN A 279 6.99 -13.90 5.99
C ASN A 279 6.54 -14.46 7.35
N GLY A 280 5.65 -15.48 7.36
CA GLY A 280 5.11 -16.12 8.56
C GLY A 280 3.87 -15.44 9.11
N ASN A 281 3.16 -16.16 9.98
CA ASN A 281 1.82 -15.77 10.46
C ASN A 281 1.80 -14.69 11.56
N ASP A 282 2.98 -14.25 12.05
CA ASP A 282 3.08 -13.14 13.00
C ASP A 282 3.33 -11.83 12.23
N PRO A 283 2.29 -11.01 12.01
CA PRO A 283 2.41 -9.80 11.19
C PRO A 283 3.40 -8.78 11.78
N TYR A 284 3.52 -8.75 13.09
CA TYR A 284 4.43 -7.83 13.77
C TYR A 284 5.90 -8.17 13.50
N LYS A 285 6.25 -9.46 13.55
CA LYS A 285 7.61 -9.92 13.23
C LYS A 285 7.89 -9.83 11.73
N ALA A 286 6.90 -10.11 10.89
CA ALA A 286 7.01 -10.03 9.46
C ALA A 286 7.37 -8.60 9.01
N VAL A 287 6.59 -7.60 9.45
CA VAL A 287 6.85 -6.19 9.15
C VAL A 287 8.19 -5.73 9.71
N GLN A 288 8.55 -6.13 10.95
CA GLN A 288 9.84 -5.79 11.55
C GLN A 288 11.01 -6.32 10.70
N SER A 289 10.94 -7.58 10.28
CA SER A 289 12.01 -8.21 9.49
C SER A 289 12.20 -7.56 8.12
N ILE A 290 11.09 -7.19 7.46
CA ILE A 290 11.13 -6.48 6.19
C ILE A 290 11.73 -5.10 6.38
N LEU A 291 11.27 -4.34 7.38
CA LEU A 291 11.79 -3.02 7.71
C LEU A 291 13.30 -3.03 7.94
N GLU A 292 13.79 -3.97 8.75
CA GLU A 292 15.22 -4.11 9.03
C GLU A 292 16.04 -4.45 7.78
N ALA A 293 15.51 -5.31 6.90
CA ALA A 293 16.15 -5.66 5.65
C ALA A 293 16.33 -4.42 4.76
N TYR A 294 15.26 -3.65 4.57
CA TYR A 294 15.30 -2.49 3.68
C TYR A 294 16.04 -1.28 4.22
N LEU A 295 16.01 -1.03 5.54
CA LEU A 295 16.78 0.05 6.14
C LEU A 295 18.30 -0.10 5.94
N ARG A 296 18.79 -1.30 5.67
CA ARG A 296 20.19 -1.52 5.31
C ARG A 296 20.51 -1.01 3.90
N ASP A 297 19.55 -1.08 2.97
CA ASP A 297 19.76 -0.94 1.52
C ASP A 297 19.21 0.37 0.93
N ILE A 298 18.25 1.02 1.63
CA ILE A 298 17.71 2.35 1.23
C ILE A 298 18.73 3.46 1.35
#